data_6e4375188da04e916ab2c917bdebf866
#
_entry.id   6e4375188da04e916ab2c917bdebf866
#
_cell.length_a   1.000
_cell.length_b   1.000
_cell.length_c   1.000
_cell.angle_alpha   90.00
_cell.angle_beta   90.00
_cell.angle_gamma   90.00
#
_symmetry.space_group_name_H-M   'P 1'
#
loop_
_entity.id
_entity.type
_entity.pdbx_description
1 polymer ?
#
loop_
_entity_poly.entity_id
_entity_poly.type
_entity_poly.pdbx_seq_one_letter_code
_entity_poly.pdbx_strand_id
1 'polypeptide(L)'
;MSGPLVILGDTLLDVDLEGTASRLAPDSPVPVLDDLAEHPRPGGAGLAARMAAIDGHEVVLVTALGDDDAGERVERLLDADGVTVVRLPFDGPTAVKKRVRASGQSLLRLDSGSSPGTVLGVPSDLPGILRAAGAVLVADYGRGVTAEPALRELVGGLPARVPVVWDPHPRGSDPVPGVRLVTPNSAEAAQACERLGLAPDAGATALAAVGRRADALVGHWRVQGVAVTLGAGGALLSYGEGTPVVAPAPEVTCIDPCGAGDRFAVTVALRLADGRVVAEAVQDAVVTAAEYVAAGGPASLVAGADRRAADPTDDRSGSVDDLVRSVTARGGVVAATGGCFDLLHAGHVATLRAARRLGDCLVVCLNSDESVRRLKGPSRPLVPAADRVRVLEALECVDAVLVFDEDTPVEAIRRLRPHVWAKGGDYAGTDVPESAVLAEWGGQAVALPYLAGRSTTQLVRTATRTTNHPHHPEKETMR
;
A
#
# COMPACT_ATOMS: atom_id res chain seq x y z
N MET A 1 7.75 1.19 20.14
CA MET A 1 7.54 2.65 19.88
C MET A 1 7.90 3.46 21.13
N SER A 2 8.53 4.61 20.99
CA SER A 2 8.77 5.57 22.07
C SER A 2 7.82 6.76 21.96
N GLY A 3 6.55 6.58 22.26
CA GLY A 3 5.51 7.61 22.23
C GLY A 3 4.23 7.17 21.51
N PRO A 4 3.10 7.86 21.74
CA PRO A 4 1.80 7.53 21.15
C PRO A 4 1.80 7.79 19.63
N LEU A 5 0.90 7.12 18.90
CA LEU A 5 0.49 7.57 17.57
C LEU A 5 -0.45 8.76 17.75
N VAL A 6 -0.07 9.92 17.23
CA VAL A 6 -0.95 11.09 17.18
C VAL A 6 -1.63 11.15 15.82
N ILE A 7 -2.96 11.12 15.80
CA ILE A 7 -3.76 11.28 14.59
C ILE A 7 -4.40 12.65 14.62
N LEU A 8 -4.24 13.43 13.58
CA LEU A 8 -4.77 14.78 13.45
C LEU A 8 -5.67 14.85 12.22
N GLY A 9 -6.93 15.22 12.37
CA GLY A 9 -7.81 15.30 11.21
C GLY A 9 -9.29 15.43 11.51
N ASP A 10 -10.08 15.32 10.45
CA ASP A 10 -11.53 15.50 10.50
C ASP A 10 -12.21 14.20 10.94
N THR A 11 -12.93 14.24 12.04
CA THR A 11 -13.74 13.11 12.54
C THR A 11 -15.22 13.35 12.27
N LEU A 12 -15.95 12.27 12.04
CA LEU A 12 -17.39 12.28 11.84
C LEU A 12 -18.05 11.06 12.51
N LEU A 13 -19.37 11.08 12.62
CA LEU A 13 -20.16 9.95 13.06
C LEU A 13 -20.68 9.18 11.83
N ASP A 14 -20.20 7.97 11.60
CA ASP A 14 -20.80 7.01 10.66
C ASP A 14 -21.86 6.18 11.37
N VAL A 15 -23.02 6.01 10.73
CA VAL A 15 -24.14 5.22 11.27
C VAL A 15 -24.68 4.32 10.16
N ASP A 16 -24.58 3.02 10.37
CA ASP A 16 -25.30 2.07 9.51
C ASP A 16 -26.66 1.76 10.14
N LEU A 17 -27.72 2.00 9.39
CA LEU A 17 -29.09 1.61 9.73
C LEU A 17 -29.40 0.35 8.93
N GLU A 18 -29.42 -0.79 9.60
CA GLU A 18 -29.70 -2.09 8.98
C GLU A 18 -31.10 -2.54 9.32
N GLY A 19 -31.85 -3.02 8.31
CA GLY A 19 -33.20 -3.51 8.48
C GLY A 19 -33.62 -4.46 7.37
N THR A 20 -34.88 -4.87 7.39
CA THR A 20 -35.49 -5.68 6.34
C THR A 20 -36.40 -4.83 5.49
N ALA A 21 -36.37 -5.04 4.16
CA ALA A 21 -37.27 -4.38 3.21
C ALA A 21 -38.10 -5.44 2.48
N SER A 22 -39.21 -5.83 3.09
CA SER A 22 -40.09 -6.90 2.57
C SER A 22 -41.28 -6.37 1.78
N ARG A 23 -41.59 -5.06 1.83
CA ARG A 23 -42.77 -4.46 1.20
C ARG A 23 -42.47 -3.03 0.72
N LEU A 24 -43.30 -2.56 -0.20
CA LEU A 24 -43.39 -1.17 -0.61
C LEU A 24 -44.42 -0.41 0.22
N ALA A 25 -44.22 0.90 0.32
CA ALA A 25 -45.24 1.77 0.94
C ALA A 25 -46.53 1.76 0.13
N PRO A 26 -47.72 1.79 0.78
CA PRO A 26 -48.99 1.75 0.07
C PRO A 26 -49.25 2.97 -0.82
N ASP A 27 -48.66 4.10 -0.51
CA ASP A 27 -48.87 5.41 -1.12
C ASP A 27 -47.76 5.83 -2.09
N SER A 28 -46.64 5.06 -2.15
CA SER A 28 -45.53 5.35 -3.07
C SER A 28 -44.66 4.12 -3.31
N PRO A 29 -43.96 4.01 -4.47
CA PRO A 29 -43.11 2.87 -4.79
C PRO A 29 -41.74 2.94 -4.08
N VAL A 30 -41.75 3.15 -2.79
CA VAL A 30 -40.55 3.18 -1.95
C VAL A 30 -40.52 1.99 -0.98
N PRO A 31 -39.35 1.37 -0.72
CA PRO A 31 -39.25 0.29 0.25
C PRO A 31 -39.54 0.80 1.66
N VAL A 32 -40.27 0.00 2.43
CA VAL A 32 -40.43 0.20 3.89
C VAL A 32 -39.43 -0.66 4.59
N LEU A 33 -38.62 -0.04 5.46
CA LEU A 33 -37.70 -0.76 6.30
C LEU A 33 -38.32 -1.00 7.67
N ASP A 34 -38.33 -2.28 8.02
CA ASP A 34 -38.78 -2.77 9.32
C ASP A 34 -37.54 -3.28 10.11
N ASP A 35 -37.65 -3.40 11.44
CA ASP A 35 -36.64 -3.96 12.34
C ASP A 35 -35.26 -3.25 12.28
N LEU A 36 -35.28 -1.91 12.31
CA LEU A 36 -34.07 -1.10 12.19
C LEU A 36 -33.13 -1.29 13.38
N ALA A 37 -31.91 -1.75 13.12
CA ALA A 37 -30.78 -1.72 14.03
C ALA A 37 -29.84 -0.58 13.65
N GLU A 38 -29.33 0.14 14.64
CA GLU A 38 -28.41 1.25 14.45
C GLU A 38 -26.99 0.85 14.92
N HIS A 39 -26.02 0.95 14.02
CA HIS A 39 -24.62 0.63 14.26
C HIS A 39 -23.75 1.89 14.07
N PRO A 40 -23.57 2.68 15.15
CA PRO A 40 -22.73 3.87 15.11
C PRO A 40 -21.25 3.50 15.23
N ARG A 41 -20.39 4.25 14.54
CA ARG A 41 -18.95 4.17 14.67
C ARG A 41 -18.28 5.52 14.41
N PRO A 42 -17.08 5.76 14.95
CA PRO A 42 -16.26 6.88 14.51
C PRO A 42 -15.87 6.70 13.05
N GLY A 43 -15.95 7.76 12.24
CA GLY A 43 -15.51 7.79 10.85
C GLY A 43 -14.41 8.82 10.64
N GLY A 44 -13.77 8.80 9.46
CA GLY A 44 -12.65 9.68 9.16
C GLY A 44 -11.45 9.42 10.06
N ALA A 45 -10.82 10.49 10.55
CA ALA A 45 -9.70 10.39 11.48
C ALA A 45 -10.03 9.55 12.73
N GLY A 46 -11.30 9.56 13.17
CA GLY A 46 -11.78 8.72 14.25
C GLY A 46 -11.74 7.22 13.95
N LEU A 47 -12.01 6.81 12.70
CA LEU A 47 -11.87 5.41 12.28
C LEU A 47 -10.40 4.98 12.28
N ALA A 48 -9.51 5.82 11.77
CA ALA A 48 -8.07 5.59 11.81
C ALA A 48 -7.57 5.43 13.26
N ALA A 49 -8.03 6.27 14.18
CA ALA A 49 -7.70 6.20 15.60
C ALA A 49 -8.18 4.90 16.25
N ARG A 50 -9.43 4.53 15.97
CA ARG A 50 -10.01 3.27 16.43
C ARG A 50 -9.21 2.06 15.96
N MET A 51 -8.84 2.01 14.69
CA MET A 51 -8.04 0.92 14.12
C MET A 51 -6.72 0.73 14.87
N ALA A 52 -5.99 1.82 15.12
CA ALA A 52 -4.73 1.76 15.83
C ALA A 52 -4.89 1.35 17.29
N ALA A 53 -5.95 1.81 17.96
CA ALA A 53 -6.24 1.47 19.36
C ALA A 53 -6.61 -0.01 19.53
N ILE A 54 -7.45 -0.56 18.63
CA ILE A 54 -7.81 -2.00 18.62
C ILE A 54 -6.58 -2.88 18.38
N ASP A 55 -5.59 -2.40 17.59
CA ASP A 55 -4.30 -3.09 17.42
C ASP A 55 -3.38 -3.01 18.66
N GLY A 56 -3.83 -2.36 19.74
CA GLY A 56 -3.12 -2.27 21.01
C GLY A 56 -2.11 -1.12 21.10
N HIS A 57 -2.21 -0.11 20.23
CA HIS A 57 -1.34 1.07 20.27
C HIS A 57 -1.94 2.18 21.14
N GLU A 58 -1.09 2.96 21.80
CA GLU A 58 -1.47 4.19 22.46
C GLU A 58 -1.76 5.26 21.40
N VAL A 59 -2.99 5.83 21.41
CA VAL A 59 -3.47 6.75 20.39
C VAL A 59 -3.99 8.04 20.99
N VAL A 60 -3.55 9.16 20.45
CA VAL A 60 -4.11 10.49 20.71
C VAL A 60 -4.73 11.02 19.42
N LEU A 61 -6.04 11.28 19.44
CA LEU A 61 -6.76 11.87 18.32
C LEU A 61 -6.97 13.36 18.55
N VAL A 62 -6.41 14.19 17.68
CA VAL A 62 -6.61 15.64 17.64
C VAL A 62 -7.64 15.96 16.57
N THR A 63 -8.82 16.43 16.95
CA THR A 63 -9.94 16.60 16.02
C THR A 63 -10.90 17.72 16.43
N ALA A 64 -11.72 18.15 15.48
CA ALA A 64 -12.80 19.11 15.70
C ALA A 64 -14.15 18.37 15.74
N LEU A 65 -14.88 18.54 16.83
CA LEU A 65 -16.23 18.02 17.03
C LEU A 65 -17.13 19.16 17.47
N GLY A 66 -18.35 19.20 16.96
CA GLY A 66 -19.37 20.13 17.40
C GLY A 66 -19.77 19.87 18.86
N ASP A 67 -20.33 20.89 19.48
CA ASP A 67 -20.94 20.78 20.80
C ASP A 67 -22.40 20.30 20.65
N ASP A 68 -22.53 19.06 20.18
CA ASP A 68 -23.79 18.41 19.82
C ASP A 68 -23.79 16.91 20.18
N ASP A 69 -24.99 16.29 20.16
CA ASP A 69 -25.19 14.88 20.49
C ASP A 69 -24.30 13.94 19.66
N ALA A 70 -24.00 14.30 18.42
CA ALA A 70 -23.17 13.49 17.53
C ALA A 70 -21.70 13.55 17.96
N GLY A 71 -21.20 14.72 18.33
CA GLY A 71 -19.84 14.89 18.87
C GLY A 71 -19.64 14.13 20.17
N GLU A 72 -20.58 14.25 21.11
CA GLU A 72 -20.53 13.47 22.36
C GLU A 72 -20.59 11.96 22.11
N ARG A 73 -21.38 11.52 21.11
CA ARG A 73 -21.48 10.11 20.75
C ARG A 73 -20.17 9.56 20.18
N VAL A 74 -19.50 10.34 19.33
CA VAL A 74 -18.18 10.00 18.80
C VAL A 74 -17.16 9.87 19.91
N GLU A 75 -17.12 10.83 20.86
CA GLU A 75 -16.18 10.77 21.99
C GLU A 75 -16.39 9.53 22.86
N ARG A 76 -17.63 9.22 23.21
CA ARG A 76 -17.94 8.00 23.98
C ARG A 76 -17.48 6.71 23.26
N LEU A 77 -17.63 6.65 21.94
CA LEU A 77 -17.18 5.50 21.15
C LEU A 77 -15.64 5.39 21.13
N LEU A 78 -14.94 6.50 20.99
CA LEU A 78 -13.48 6.56 20.98
C LEU A 78 -12.89 6.26 22.36
N ASP A 79 -13.49 6.79 23.43
CA ASP A 79 -13.10 6.52 24.82
C ASP A 79 -13.25 5.02 25.17
N ALA A 80 -14.35 4.40 24.72
CA ALA A 80 -14.57 2.96 24.89
C ALA A 80 -13.51 2.09 24.16
N ASP A 81 -12.93 2.59 23.06
CA ASP A 81 -11.82 1.95 22.33
C ASP A 81 -10.43 2.35 22.92
N GLY A 82 -10.36 3.17 23.96
CA GLY A 82 -9.11 3.59 24.62
C GLY A 82 -8.36 4.71 23.89
N VAL A 83 -9.02 5.48 23.03
CA VAL A 83 -8.44 6.62 22.32
C VAL A 83 -8.52 7.88 23.18
N THR A 84 -7.39 8.56 23.42
CA THR A 84 -7.38 9.88 24.06
C THR A 84 -7.76 10.95 23.03
N VAL A 85 -8.88 11.65 23.24
CA VAL A 85 -9.37 12.70 22.34
C VAL A 85 -8.93 14.08 22.83
N VAL A 86 -8.27 14.84 21.95
CA VAL A 86 -7.94 16.26 22.14
C VAL A 86 -8.84 17.07 21.21
N ARG A 87 -9.89 17.69 21.78
CA ARG A 87 -10.81 18.54 21.00
C ARG A 87 -10.16 19.87 20.67
N LEU A 88 -10.22 20.25 19.39
CA LEU A 88 -9.93 21.60 18.95
C LEU A 88 -11.15 22.49 19.25
N PRO A 89 -10.94 23.75 19.68
CA PRO A 89 -12.02 24.73 19.72
C PRO A 89 -12.65 24.88 18.34
N PHE A 90 -13.96 24.64 18.23
CA PHE A 90 -14.64 24.51 16.94
C PHE A 90 -16.03 25.12 16.96
N ASP A 91 -16.34 25.90 15.94
CA ASP A 91 -17.68 26.44 15.67
C ASP A 91 -18.25 25.76 14.43
N GLY A 92 -19.12 24.81 14.66
CA GLY A 92 -19.77 24.03 13.62
C GLY A 92 -20.36 22.71 14.14
N PRO A 93 -21.23 22.07 13.35
CA PRO A 93 -21.83 20.79 13.71
C PRO A 93 -20.87 19.62 13.46
N THR A 94 -21.01 18.56 14.27
CA THR A 94 -20.39 17.28 13.97
C THR A 94 -21.05 16.67 12.72
N ALA A 95 -20.24 16.27 11.74
CA ALA A 95 -20.77 15.61 10.56
C ALA A 95 -21.29 14.22 10.88
N VAL A 96 -22.45 13.86 10.32
CA VAL A 96 -23.04 12.53 10.45
C VAL A 96 -23.32 11.98 9.05
N LYS A 97 -22.85 10.75 8.80
CA LYS A 97 -23.17 9.98 7.58
C LYS A 97 -23.97 8.76 7.98
N LYS A 98 -25.25 8.76 7.62
CA LYS A 98 -26.15 7.61 7.85
C LYS A 98 -26.32 6.81 6.56
N ARG A 99 -26.02 5.51 6.59
CA ARG A 99 -26.27 4.58 5.49
C ARG A 99 -27.41 3.67 5.86
N VAL A 100 -28.47 3.71 5.05
CA VAL A 100 -29.64 2.83 5.18
C VAL A 100 -29.42 1.60 4.34
N ARG A 101 -29.42 0.43 4.96
CA ARG A 101 -29.14 -0.86 4.32
C ARG A 101 -30.27 -1.84 4.57
N ALA A 102 -30.58 -2.66 3.55
CA ALA A 102 -31.49 -3.79 3.70
C ALA A 102 -30.91 -5.00 2.95
N SER A 103 -30.91 -6.17 3.57
CA SER A 103 -30.41 -7.43 2.99
C SER A 103 -29.01 -7.29 2.37
N GLY A 104 -28.12 -6.54 3.02
CA GLY A 104 -26.73 -6.29 2.58
C GLY A 104 -26.59 -5.20 1.49
N GLN A 105 -27.68 -4.65 0.94
CA GLN A 105 -27.64 -3.59 -0.06
C GLN A 105 -27.82 -2.20 0.58
N SER A 106 -27.03 -1.22 0.13
CA SER A 106 -27.23 0.18 0.49
C SER A 106 -28.38 0.75 -0.32
N LEU A 107 -29.43 1.26 0.36
CA LEU A 107 -30.60 1.86 -0.27
C LEU A 107 -30.47 3.38 -0.37
N LEU A 108 -29.90 4.01 0.65
CA LEU A 108 -29.82 5.46 0.76
C LEU A 108 -28.66 5.86 1.68
N ARG A 109 -28.04 7.02 1.39
CA ARG A 109 -27.14 7.71 2.31
C ARG A 109 -27.69 9.09 2.65
N LEU A 110 -27.72 9.41 3.93
CA LEU A 110 -28.14 10.69 4.46
C LEU A 110 -26.93 11.35 5.13
N ASP A 111 -26.57 12.52 4.63
CA ASP A 111 -25.46 13.31 5.20
C ASP A 111 -26.05 14.54 5.91
N SER A 112 -25.69 14.75 7.18
CA SER A 112 -26.04 15.94 7.95
C SER A 112 -24.76 16.56 8.56
N GLY A 113 -24.85 17.83 9.00
CA GLY A 113 -23.66 18.56 9.44
C GLY A 113 -22.65 18.76 8.31
N SER A 114 -23.10 18.86 7.06
CA SER A 114 -22.24 18.91 5.88
C SER A 114 -21.50 20.24 5.70
N SER A 115 -22.01 21.32 6.30
CA SER A 115 -21.29 22.61 6.30
C SER A 115 -20.01 22.48 7.09
N PRO A 116 -18.85 22.83 6.52
CA PRO A 116 -17.62 22.88 7.28
C PRO A 116 -17.76 23.93 8.39
N GLY A 117 -17.36 23.55 9.59
CA GLY A 117 -17.21 24.52 10.69
C GLY A 117 -15.86 25.23 10.62
N THR A 118 -15.58 26.03 11.64
CA THR A 118 -14.32 26.77 11.75
C THR A 118 -13.57 26.32 13.00
N VAL A 119 -12.31 25.92 12.86
CA VAL A 119 -11.40 25.71 13.98
C VAL A 119 -11.00 27.08 14.50
N LEU A 120 -11.20 27.32 15.79
CA LEU A 120 -11.00 28.64 16.43
C LEU A 120 -9.62 28.80 17.07
N GLY A 121 -8.75 27.80 16.92
CA GLY A 121 -7.40 27.78 17.46
C GLY A 121 -6.97 26.40 17.92
N VAL A 122 -5.83 26.33 18.62
CA VAL A 122 -5.23 25.07 19.09
C VAL A 122 -5.00 25.12 20.61
N PRO A 123 -5.17 24.01 21.32
CA PRO A 123 -4.86 23.91 22.74
C PRO A 123 -3.38 24.18 23.03
N SER A 124 -3.07 24.83 24.15
CA SER A 124 -1.70 25.25 24.50
C SER A 124 -0.74 24.09 24.77
N ASP A 125 -1.22 22.91 25.08
CA ASP A 125 -0.46 21.68 25.33
C ASP A 125 -0.20 20.87 24.06
N LEU A 126 -0.94 21.12 22.96
CA LEU A 126 -0.81 20.41 21.70
C LEU A 126 0.61 20.35 21.14
N PRO A 127 1.43 21.44 21.17
CA PRO A 127 2.82 21.38 20.72
C PRO A 127 3.67 20.37 21.52
N GLY A 128 3.36 20.16 22.80
CA GLY A 128 4.00 19.14 23.65
C GLY A 128 3.64 17.73 23.22
N ILE A 129 2.35 17.48 23.00
CA ILE A 129 1.79 16.20 22.57
C ILE A 129 2.41 15.79 21.22
N LEU A 130 2.42 16.69 20.24
CA LEU A 130 2.96 16.41 18.90
C LEU A 130 4.47 16.10 18.94
N ARG A 131 5.25 16.81 19.76
CA ARG A 131 6.70 16.55 19.89
C ARG A 131 7.02 15.23 20.60
N ALA A 132 6.12 14.75 21.46
CA ALA A 132 6.26 13.48 22.17
C ALA A 132 5.78 12.27 21.35
N ALA A 133 5.13 12.51 20.19
CA ALA A 133 4.59 11.45 19.34
C ALA A 133 5.69 10.51 18.80
N GLY A 134 5.37 9.22 18.71
CA GLY A 134 6.15 8.24 17.95
C GLY A 134 6.05 8.47 16.44
N ALA A 135 4.84 8.84 15.97
CA ALA A 135 4.53 9.31 14.62
C ALA A 135 3.29 10.20 14.64
N VAL A 136 3.12 11.02 13.60
CA VAL A 136 1.91 11.81 13.37
C VAL A 136 1.27 11.36 12.05
N LEU A 137 -0.02 11.00 12.10
CA LEU A 137 -0.85 10.77 10.92
C LEU A 137 -1.81 11.95 10.77
N VAL A 138 -1.72 12.67 9.66
CA VAL A 138 -2.70 13.69 9.27
C VAL A 138 -3.72 13.01 8.36
N ALA A 139 -4.96 12.81 8.84
CA ALA A 139 -6.06 12.20 8.13
C ALA A 139 -7.05 13.29 7.67
N ASP A 140 -6.87 13.77 6.45
CA ASP A 140 -7.67 14.85 5.88
C ASP A 140 -8.97 14.27 5.28
N TYR A 141 -10.11 14.89 5.60
CA TYR A 141 -11.41 14.56 5.01
C TYR A 141 -12.11 15.80 4.41
N GLY A 142 -11.33 16.89 4.25
CA GLY A 142 -11.79 18.11 3.61
C GLY A 142 -12.84 18.89 4.40
N ARG A 143 -12.76 18.86 5.74
CA ARG A 143 -13.70 19.56 6.62
C ARG A 143 -13.08 20.70 7.40
N GLY A 144 -11.79 20.97 7.20
CA GLY A 144 -11.16 22.21 7.68
C GLY A 144 -10.12 22.06 8.76
N VAL A 145 -10.01 20.93 9.46
CA VAL A 145 -8.99 20.73 10.51
C VAL A 145 -7.58 20.92 9.94
N THR A 146 -7.30 20.32 8.80
CA THR A 146 -5.99 20.39 8.13
C THR A 146 -5.69 21.74 7.47
N ALA A 147 -6.70 22.60 7.35
CA ALA A 147 -6.56 23.94 6.82
C ALA A 147 -6.14 24.98 7.89
N GLU A 148 -6.29 24.64 9.19
CA GLU A 148 -5.98 25.56 10.29
C GLU A 148 -4.48 25.94 10.28
N PRO A 149 -4.14 27.25 10.13
CA PRO A 149 -2.76 27.67 9.97
C PRO A 149 -1.85 27.30 11.15
N ALA A 150 -2.35 27.39 12.38
CA ALA A 150 -1.56 27.05 13.57
C ALA A 150 -1.22 25.55 13.62
N LEU A 151 -2.16 24.67 13.22
CA LEU A 151 -1.89 23.23 13.11
C LEU A 151 -0.86 22.93 12.04
N ARG A 152 -0.96 23.59 10.88
CA ARG A 152 -0.02 23.43 9.76
C ARG A 152 1.39 23.85 10.16
N GLU A 153 1.52 24.98 10.89
CA GLU A 153 2.80 25.44 11.42
C GLU A 153 3.39 24.44 12.42
N LEU A 154 2.58 23.92 13.33
CA LEU A 154 3.02 22.92 14.31
C LEU A 154 3.49 21.63 13.64
N VAL A 155 2.73 21.10 12.65
CA VAL A 155 3.10 19.89 11.92
C VAL A 155 4.36 20.11 11.08
N GLY A 156 4.46 21.24 10.38
CA GLY A 156 5.66 21.59 9.59
C GLY A 156 6.92 21.85 10.42
N GLY A 157 6.75 22.23 11.69
CA GLY A 157 7.84 22.47 12.65
C GLY A 157 8.28 21.25 13.47
N LEU A 158 7.72 20.06 13.19
CA LEU A 158 8.08 18.85 13.93
C LEU A 158 9.53 18.41 13.65
N PRO A 159 10.23 17.89 14.66
CA PRO A 159 11.58 17.38 14.45
C PRO A 159 11.58 16.13 13.55
N ALA A 160 12.64 15.96 12.76
CA ALA A 160 12.76 14.85 11.80
C ALA A 160 12.62 13.43 12.41
N ARG A 161 12.82 13.30 13.74
CA ARG A 161 12.62 12.04 14.46
C ARG A 161 11.15 11.64 14.60
N VAL A 162 10.21 12.58 14.41
CA VAL A 162 8.76 12.32 14.41
C VAL A 162 8.30 12.25 12.97
N PRO A 163 8.14 11.05 12.40
CA PRO A 163 7.67 10.93 11.02
C PRO A 163 6.22 11.40 10.92
N VAL A 164 5.94 12.18 9.86
CA VAL A 164 4.60 12.64 9.53
C VAL A 164 4.12 11.91 8.28
N VAL A 165 2.98 11.25 8.37
CA VAL A 165 2.23 10.67 7.25
C VAL A 165 1.03 11.56 6.99
N TRP A 166 0.78 11.91 5.73
CA TRP A 166 -0.37 12.72 5.34
C TRP A 166 -1.27 11.94 4.39
N ASP A 167 -2.48 11.65 4.83
CA ASP A 167 -3.52 11.04 4.00
C ASP A 167 -4.43 12.14 3.46
N PRO A 168 -4.30 12.50 2.16
CA PRO A 168 -4.94 13.67 1.61
C PRO A 168 -6.38 13.39 1.18
N HIS A 169 -7.18 14.43 1.04
CA HIS A 169 -8.52 14.37 0.48
C HIS A 169 -8.68 15.43 -0.64
N PRO A 170 -9.46 15.16 -1.71
CA PRO A 170 -9.61 16.10 -2.85
C PRO A 170 -10.08 17.50 -2.48
N ARG A 171 -10.85 17.62 -1.38
CA ARG A 171 -11.33 18.90 -0.85
C ARG A 171 -10.51 19.40 0.33
N GLY A 172 -9.45 18.70 0.70
CA GLY A 172 -8.57 19.05 1.79
C GLY A 172 -7.48 20.03 1.39
N SER A 173 -6.57 20.25 2.32
CA SER A 173 -5.41 21.11 2.12
C SER A 173 -4.23 20.32 1.56
N ASP A 174 -3.38 20.98 0.77
CA ASP A 174 -2.12 20.36 0.35
C ASP A 174 -1.25 20.05 1.56
N PRO A 175 -0.48 18.95 1.53
CA PRO A 175 0.44 18.58 2.60
C PRO A 175 1.43 19.71 2.92
N VAL A 176 1.85 19.81 4.17
CA VAL A 176 2.92 20.74 4.52
C VAL A 176 4.26 20.23 4.00
N PRO A 177 5.19 21.12 3.60
CA PRO A 177 6.51 20.68 3.13
C PRO A 177 7.27 19.87 4.20
N GLY A 178 8.09 18.91 3.76
CA GLY A 178 8.90 18.08 4.64
C GLY A 178 8.21 16.84 5.20
N VAL A 179 6.91 16.63 4.94
CA VAL A 179 6.17 15.40 5.31
C VAL A 179 6.91 14.17 4.81
N ARG A 180 6.98 13.14 5.66
CA ARG A 180 7.71 11.89 5.37
C ARG A 180 7.07 11.10 4.23
N LEU A 181 5.74 10.99 4.22
CA LEU A 181 5.00 10.28 3.19
C LEU A 181 3.59 10.85 3.04
N VAL A 182 3.13 10.97 1.79
CA VAL A 182 1.74 11.28 1.45
C VAL A 182 1.11 10.06 0.80
N THR A 183 -0.16 9.74 1.15
CA THR A 183 -0.81 8.45 0.81
C THR A 183 -2.09 8.60 -0.03
N PRO A 184 -2.09 9.33 -1.16
CA PRO A 184 -3.28 9.46 -1.98
C PRO A 184 -3.66 8.14 -2.65
N ASN A 185 -4.95 7.95 -2.95
CA ASN A 185 -5.34 6.95 -3.93
C ASN A 185 -5.13 7.45 -5.38
N SER A 186 -5.27 6.56 -6.38
CA SER A 186 -5.05 6.92 -7.79
C SER A 186 -5.94 8.05 -8.28
N ALA A 187 -7.19 8.14 -7.81
CA ALA A 187 -8.12 9.21 -8.19
C ALA A 187 -7.73 10.53 -7.52
N GLU A 188 -7.37 10.52 -6.25
CA GLU A 188 -6.90 11.69 -5.51
C GLU A 188 -5.61 12.25 -6.10
N ALA A 189 -4.64 11.38 -6.43
CA ALA A 189 -3.41 11.78 -7.09
C ALA A 189 -3.69 12.43 -8.46
N ALA A 190 -4.62 11.87 -9.24
CA ALA A 190 -5.01 12.44 -10.53
C ALA A 190 -5.67 13.82 -10.37
N GLN A 191 -6.63 13.95 -9.44
CA GLN A 191 -7.32 15.21 -9.16
C GLN A 191 -6.37 16.27 -8.61
N ALA A 192 -5.41 15.89 -7.75
CA ALA A 192 -4.38 16.81 -7.26
C ALA A 192 -3.53 17.34 -8.43
N CYS A 193 -3.04 16.46 -9.32
CA CYS A 193 -2.29 16.87 -10.49
C CYS A 193 -3.10 17.81 -11.40
N GLU A 194 -4.37 17.50 -11.66
CA GLU A 194 -5.27 18.35 -12.47
C GLU A 194 -5.45 19.73 -11.83
N ARG A 195 -5.76 19.79 -10.54
CA ARG A 195 -5.92 21.04 -9.79
C ARG A 195 -4.65 21.89 -9.79
N LEU A 196 -3.48 21.26 -9.75
CA LEU A 196 -2.17 21.92 -9.71
C LEU A 196 -1.60 22.22 -11.10
N GLY A 197 -2.28 21.85 -12.18
CA GLY A 197 -1.78 22.02 -13.55
C GLY A 197 -0.58 21.14 -13.90
N LEU A 198 -0.38 20.03 -13.18
CA LEU A 198 0.68 19.05 -13.40
C LEU A 198 0.17 18.00 -14.40
N ALA A 199 0.29 18.27 -15.69
CA ALA A 199 -0.25 17.36 -16.73
C ALA A 199 0.60 16.07 -16.84
N PRO A 200 0.00 14.88 -16.84
CA PRO A 200 0.69 13.66 -17.23
C PRO A 200 0.79 13.58 -18.76
N ASP A 201 1.92 13.05 -19.26
CA ASP A 201 2.11 12.81 -20.71
C ASP A 201 1.08 11.82 -21.27
N ALA A 202 0.53 12.12 -22.45
CA ALA A 202 -0.31 11.19 -23.17
C ALA A 202 0.50 9.97 -23.64
N GLY A 203 -0.10 8.76 -23.63
CA GLY A 203 0.49 7.56 -24.21
C GLY A 203 1.22 6.61 -23.24
N ALA A 204 1.17 6.87 -21.93
CA ALA A 204 1.74 5.97 -20.93
C ALA A 204 0.82 4.79 -20.57
N THR A 205 1.41 3.68 -20.13
CA THR A 205 0.65 2.64 -19.42
C THR A 205 0.00 3.22 -18.16
N ALA A 206 -1.07 2.58 -17.66
CA ALA A 206 -1.76 3.04 -16.47
C ALA A 206 -0.81 3.22 -15.27
N LEU A 207 0.09 2.25 -15.04
CA LEU A 207 1.06 2.29 -13.95
C LEU A 207 2.10 3.40 -14.15
N ALA A 208 2.60 3.59 -15.38
CA ALA A 208 3.55 4.66 -15.72
C ALA A 208 2.93 6.05 -15.52
N ALA A 209 1.64 6.21 -15.82
CA ALA A 209 0.93 7.46 -15.56
C ALA A 209 0.81 7.76 -14.05
N VAL A 210 0.55 6.74 -13.23
CA VAL A 210 0.54 6.88 -11.77
C VAL A 210 1.94 7.27 -11.26
N GLY A 211 3.00 6.62 -11.74
CA GLY A 211 4.38 6.92 -11.35
C GLY A 211 4.73 8.39 -11.60
N ARG A 212 4.47 8.89 -12.82
CA ARG A 212 4.74 10.30 -13.16
C ARG A 212 3.92 11.30 -12.33
N ARG A 213 2.67 10.97 -11.99
CA ARG A 213 1.87 11.80 -11.08
C ARG A 213 2.50 11.85 -9.70
N ALA A 214 2.91 10.70 -9.17
CA ALA A 214 3.56 10.61 -7.88
C ALA A 214 4.86 11.44 -7.85
N ASP A 215 5.71 11.34 -8.89
CA ASP A 215 6.94 12.13 -9.03
C ASP A 215 6.65 13.63 -9.02
N ALA A 216 5.69 14.07 -9.84
CA ALA A 216 5.29 15.47 -9.91
C ALA A 216 4.76 16.01 -8.56
N LEU A 217 3.99 15.19 -7.83
CA LEU A 217 3.44 15.56 -6.53
C LEU A 217 4.54 15.62 -5.45
N VAL A 218 5.54 14.74 -5.46
CA VAL A 218 6.70 14.83 -4.56
C VAL A 218 7.38 16.20 -4.70
N GLY A 219 7.69 16.58 -5.94
CA GLY A 219 8.35 17.85 -6.23
C GLY A 219 7.50 19.06 -5.86
N HIS A 220 6.22 19.05 -6.24
CA HIS A 220 5.32 20.17 -6.00
C HIS A 220 5.04 20.41 -4.51
N TRP A 221 4.71 19.34 -3.77
CA TRP A 221 4.44 19.41 -2.34
C TRP A 221 5.71 19.53 -1.49
N ARG A 222 6.89 19.28 -2.08
CA ARG A 222 8.19 19.25 -1.38
C ARG A 222 8.18 18.28 -0.21
N VAL A 223 7.65 17.08 -0.44
CA VAL A 223 7.57 15.97 0.51
C VAL A 223 8.65 14.92 0.22
N GLN A 224 8.92 14.00 1.16
CA GLN A 224 10.00 13.02 1.00
C GLN A 224 9.57 11.82 0.15
N GLY A 225 8.26 11.56 0.01
CA GLY A 225 7.73 10.51 -0.83
C GLY A 225 6.21 10.58 -0.97
N VAL A 226 5.70 9.96 -2.01
CA VAL A 226 4.27 9.78 -2.28
C VAL A 226 4.01 8.30 -2.55
N ALA A 227 3.13 7.68 -1.78
CA ALA A 227 2.67 6.30 -1.97
C ALA A 227 1.23 6.31 -2.49
N VAL A 228 1.06 6.09 -3.79
CA VAL A 228 -0.27 6.06 -4.41
C VAL A 228 -0.88 4.67 -4.26
N THR A 229 -2.03 4.56 -3.58
CA THR A 229 -2.74 3.29 -3.46
C THR A 229 -3.51 2.95 -4.74
N LEU A 230 -3.44 1.68 -5.17
CA LEU A 230 -3.93 1.15 -6.44
C LEU A 230 -5.10 0.16 -6.27
N GLY A 231 -5.77 0.16 -5.11
CA GLY A 231 -6.78 -0.83 -4.76
C GLY A 231 -6.20 -2.25 -4.77
N ALA A 232 -6.79 -3.17 -5.53
CA ALA A 232 -6.29 -4.54 -5.66
C ALA A 232 -4.87 -4.63 -6.25
N GLY A 233 -4.37 -3.58 -6.92
CA GLY A 233 -2.99 -3.50 -7.43
C GLY A 233 -1.94 -3.21 -6.35
N GLY A 234 -2.34 -2.89 -5.12
CA GLY A 234 -1.41 -2.56 -4.02
C GLY A 234 -1.07 -1.08 -3.93
N ALA A 235 0.22 -0.70 -3.93
CA ALA A 235 0.64 0.69 -3.87
C ALA A 235 1.93 0.93 -4.68
N LEU A 236 2.05 2.12 -5.27
CA LEU A 236 3.25 2.61 -5.93
C LEU A 236 3.86 3.74 -5.11
N LEU A 237 5.11 3.59 -4.69
CA LEU A 237 5.88 4.57 -3.93
C LEU A 237 6.89 5.27 -4.84
N SER A 238 6.85 6.60 -4.86
CA SER A 238 7.85 7.45 -5.51
C SER A 238 8.54 8.37 -4.51
N TYR A 239 9.81 8.66 -4.78
CA TYR A 239 10.61 9.68 -4.10
C TYR A 239 10.86 10.92 -4.98
N GLY A 240 10.13 11.03 -6.11
CA GLY A 240 10.22 12.14 -7.07
C GLY A 240 11.24 11.93 -8.19
N GLU A 241 12.20 11.05 -7.98
CA GLU A 241 13.25 10.69 -8.95
C GLU A 241 13.54 9.20 -8.87
N GLY A 242 14.06 8.64 -9.96
CA GLY A 242 14.44 7.23 -10.05
C GLY A 242 13.27 6.27 -10.24
N THR A 243 13.57 4.98 -10.15
CA THR A 243 12.59 3.93 -10.36
C THR A 243 11.64 3.81 -9.17
N PRO A 244 10.30 3.91 -9.38
CA PRO A 244 9.34 3.74 -8.30
C PRO A 244 9.32 2.31 -7.75
N VAL A 245 9.00 2.20 -6.47
CA VAL A 245 8.78 0.90 -5.80
C VAL A 245 7.31 0.54 -5.92
N VAL A 246 7.00 -0.70 -6.32
CA VAL A 246 5.63 -1.22 -6.30
C VAL A 246 5.53 -2.33 -5.28
N ALA A 247 4.59 -2.17 -4.35
CA ALA A 247 4.18 -3.19 -3.38
C ALA A 247 2.85 -3.78 -3.85
N PRO A 248 2.83 -4.94 -4.52
CA PRO A 248 1.59 -5.54 -5.02
C PRO A 248 0.79 -6.14 -3.86
N ALA A 249 -0.54 -5.96 -3.91
CA ALA A 249 -1.43 -6.55 -2.91
C ALA A 249 -1.50 -8.07 -3.03
N PRO A 250 -1.66 -8.81 -1.92
CA PRO A 250 -2.04 -10.20 -1.99
C PRO A 250 -3.45 -10.34 -2.58
N GLU A 251 -3.69 -11.46 -3.27
CA GLU A 251 -5.03 -11.80 -3.74
C GLU A 251 -5.94 -12.13 -2.55
N VAL A 252 -7.01 -11.36 -2.42
CA VAL A 252 -8.02 -11.56 -1.36
C VAL A 252 -9.41 -11.29 -1.93
N THR A 253 -10.43 -11.96 -1.40
CA THR A 253 -11.81 -11.59 -1.66
C THR A 253 -12.14 -10.35 -0.83
N CYS A 254 -12.38 -9.23 -1.50
CA CYS A 254 -12.77 -7.99 -0.84
C CYS A 254 -14.26 -8.05 -0.46
N ILE A 255 -14.54 -8.02 0.84
CA ILE A 255 -15.91 -8.01 1.38
C ILE A 255 -16.42 -6.57 1.48
N ASP A 256 -15.62 -5.69 2.09
CA ASP A 256 -15.92 -4.25 2.19
C ASP A 256 -14.61 -3.45 2.09
N PRO A 257 -14.44 -2.59 1.06
CA PRO A 257 -13.25 -1.76 0.89
C PRO A 257 -13.23 -0.49 1.76
N CYS A 258 -14.31 -0.20 2.50
CA CYS A 258 -14.41 1.01 3.31
C CYS A 258 -13.31 1.03 4.38
N GLY A 259 -12.59 2.16 4.48
CA GLY A 259 -11.49 2.33 5.44
C GLY A 259 -10.18 1.65 5.07
N ALA A 260 -10.05 1.07 3.86
CA ALA A 260 -8.79 0.47 3.40
C ALA A 260 -7.65 1.49 3.33
N GLY A 261 -7.93 2.72 2.88
CA GLY A 261 -6.97 3.85 2.89
C GLY A 261 -6.55 4.24 4.30
N ASP A 262 -7.51 4.38 5.22
CA ASP A 262 -7.22 4.64 6.63
C ASP A 262 -6.33 3.55 7.23
N ARG A 263 -6.65 2.27 6.96
CA ARG A 263 -5.86 1.13 7.42
C ARG A 263 -4.44 1.16 6.87
N PHE A 264 -4.29 1.50 5.59
CA PHE A 264 -2.99 1.68 4.96
C PHE A 264 -2.19 2.81 5.64
N ALA A 265 -2.76 4.01 5.76
CA ALA A 265 -2.10 5.17 6.33
C ALA A 265 -1.70 4.97 7.81
N VAL A 266 -2.59 4.37 8.62
CA VAL A 266 -2.32 3.98 10.01
C VAL A 266 -1.13 3.01 10.08
N THR A 267 -1.14 1.95 9.28
CA THR A 267 -0.06 0.96 9.29
C THR A 267 1.27 1.57 8.90
N VAL A 268 1.30 2.42 7.86
CA VAL A 268 2.51 3.16 7.49
C VAL A 268 3.04 3.99 8.65
N ALA A 269 2.18 4.78 9.31
CA ALA A 269 2.58 5.63 10.42
C ALA A 269 3.18 4.82 11.60
N LEU A 270 2.55 3.71 11.95
CA LEU A 270 3.01 2.80 13.00
C LEU A 270 4.38 2.17 12.65
N ARG A 271 4.57 1.69 11.42
CA ARG A 271 5.84 1.10 10.98
C ARG A 271 6.97 2.13 10.94
N LEU A 272 6.69 3.37 10.55
CA LEU A 272 7.67 4.45 10.61
C LEU A 272 8.03 4.82 12.06
N ALA A 273 7.06 4.80 12.99
CA ALA A 273 7.30 4.97 14.42
C ALA A 273 8.21 3.86 14.99
N ASP A 274 8.13 2.64 14.44
CA ASP A 274 9.02 1.52 14.78
C ASP A 274 10.41 1.60 14.12
N GLY A 275 10.69 2.66 13.35
CA GLY A 275 11.97 2.87 12.66
C GLY A 275 12.13 2.07 11.37
N ARG A 276 11.06 1.52 10.80
CA ARG A 276 11.12 0.85 9.50
C ARG A 276 11.38 1.87 8.39
N VAL A 277 12.04 1.43 7.32
CA VAL A 277 12.18 2.23 6.11
C VAL A 277 10.85 2.35 5.36
N VAL A 278 10.66 3.45 4.62
CA VAL A 278 9.37 3.77 3.99
C VAL A 278 8.88 2.65 3.07
N ALA A 279 9.76 2.04 2.27
CA ALA A 279 9.37 0.97 1.34
C ALA A 279 8.85 -0.29 2.07
N GLU A 280 9.46 -0.68 3.21
CA GLU A 280 8.98 -1.77 4.05
C GLU A 280 7.64 -1.41 4.71
N ALA A 281 7.51 -0.18 5.20
CA ALA A 281 6.27 0.31 5.81
C ALA A 281 5.10 0.28 4.81
N VAL A 282 5.33 0.68 3.56
CA VAL A 282 4.33 0.62 2.48
C VAL A 282 3.97 -0.83 2.14
N GLN A 283 4.95 -1.74 2.09
CA GLN A 283 4.69 -3.16 1.83
C GLN A 283 3.84 -3.79 2.93
N ASP A 284 4.19 -3.58 4.20
CA ASP A 284 3.41 -4.07 5.36
C ASP A 284 1.99 -3.49 5.33
N ALA A 285 1.85 -2.20 4.97
CA ALA A 285 0.56 -1.52 4.91
C ALA A 285 -0.36 -2.09 3.81
N VAL A 286 0.19 -2.44 2.65
CA VAL A 286 -0.56 -3.11 1.58
C VAL A 286 -1.11 -4.45 2.04
N VAL A 287 -0.31 -5.26 2.71
CA VAL A 287 -0.73 -6.57 3.24
C VAL A 287 -1.82 -6.38 4.30
N THR A 288 -1.59 -5.48 5.25
CA THR A 288 -2.55 -5.24 6.36
C THR A 288 -3.88 -4.67 5.84
N ALA A 289 -3.84 -3.77 4.84
CA ALA A 289 -5.07 -3.26 4.22
C ALA A 289 -5.84 -4.35 3.46
N ALA A 290 -5.14 -5.24 2.74
CA ALA A 290 -5.76 -6.37 2.07
C ALA A 290 -6.43 -7.35 3.06
N GLU A 291 -5.76 -7.67 4.16
CA GLU A 291 -6.33 -8.49 5.23
C GLU A 291 -7.57 -7.84 5.88
N TYR A 292 -7.54 -6.52 6.08
CA TYR A 292 -8.65 -5.77 6.65
C TYR A 292 -9.90 -5.82 5.75
N VAL A 293 -9.77 -5.61 4.44
CA VAL A 293 -10.92 -5.67 3.52
C VAL A 293 -11.45 -7.10 3.34
N ALA A 294 -10.58 -8.10 3.42
CA ALA A 294 -10.97 -9.52 3.39
C ALA A 294 -11.72 -9.93 4.65
N ALA A 295 -11.41 -9.31 5.80
CA ALA A 295 -12.10 -9.57 7.05
C ALA A 295 -13.47 -8.87 7.16
N GLY A 296 -13.85 -8.02 6.18
CA GLY A 296 -15.13 -7.30 6.16
C GLY A 296 -15.04 -5.81 6.48
N GLY A 297 -13.84 -5.21 6.36
CA GLY A 297 -13.65 -3.78 6.55
C GLY A 297 -14.04 -3.32 7.97
N PRO A 298 -14.81 -2.22 8.12
CA PRO A 298 -15.19 -1.69 9.43
C PRO A 298 -15.97 -2.67 10.30
N ALA A 299 -16.69 -3.62 9.72
CA ALA A 299 -17.43 -4.65 10.46
C ALA A 299 -16.49 -5.63 11.18
N SER A 300 -15.28 -5.85 10.66
CA SER A 300 -14.28 -6.73 11.30
C SER A 300 -13.67 -6.16 12.58
N LEU A 301 -13.84 -4.88 12.81
CA LEU A 301 -13.39 -4.22 14.06
C LEU A 301 -14.30 -4.51 15.26
N VAL A 302 -15.39 -5.25 15.07
CA VAL A 302 -16.21 -5.84 16.14
C VAL A 302 -15.72 -7.27 16.32
N ALA A 303 -15.24 -7.62 17.53
CA ALA A 303 -14.48 -8.82 17.85
C ALA A 303 -15.00 -10.15 17.25
N GLY A 304 -14.10 -10.89 16.59
CA GLY A 304 -14.16 -12.35 16.40
C GLY A 304 -14.72 -12.84 15.05
N ALA A 305 -13.96 -12.84 13.98
CA ALA A 305 -14.29 -13.56 12.75
C ALA A 305 -13.12 -14.43 12.24
N ASP A 306 -13.41 -15.71 11.96
CA ASP A 306 -12.48 -16.74 11.49
C ASP A 306 -12.21 -16.65 9.98
N ARG A 307 -10.97 -17.02 9.56
CA ARG A 307 -10.45 -16.89 8.18
C ARG A 307 -10.49 -18.19 7.40
N ARG A 308 -10.87 -18.16 6.11
CA ARG A 308 -10.60 -19.22 5.12
C ARG A 308 -10.22 -18.66 3.74
N ALA A 309 -9.21 -19.28 3.11
CA ALA A 309 -8.68 -18.96 1.78
C ALA A 309 -9.13 -20.00 0.73
N ALA A 310 -9.18 -19.62 -0.56
CA ALA A 310 -9.52 -20.47 -1.72
C ALA A 310 -8.42 -20.41 -2.81
N ASP A 311 -8.19 -21.54 -3.49
CA ASP A 311 -7.15 -21.76 -4.52
C ASP A 311 -7.69 -21.61 -5.97
N PRO A 312 -6.85 -21.21 -6.95
CA PRO A 312 -7.20 -21.12 -8.37
C PRO A 312 -6.58 -22.24 -9.24
N THR A 313 -7.16 -22.46 -10.44
CA THR A 313 -6.81 -23.52 -11.41
C THR A 313 -6.06 -22.99 -12.65
N ASP A 314 -5.25 -23.85 -13.28
CA ASP A 314 -4.21 -23.59 -14.27
C ASP A 314 -4.53 -24.17 -15.67
N ASP A 315 -4.13 -23.46 -16.76
CA ASP A 315 -4.02 -24.00 -18.11
C ASP A 315 -2.89 -23.31 -18.91
N ARG A 316 -1.81 -24.03 -19.27
CA ARG A 316 -0.59 -23.49 -19.88
C ARG A 316 -0.10 -24.31 -21.06
N SER A 317 -0.21 -23.77 -22.32
CA SER A 317 0.60 -24.23 -23.45
C SER A 317 0.71 -23.18 -24.56
N GLY A 318 1.95 -22.82 -24.98
CA GLY A 318 2.22 -21.88 -26.06
C GLY A 318 3.65 -21.32 -26.03
N SER A 319 4.16 -20.77 -27.14
CA SER A 319 5.45 -20.07 -27.16
C SER A 319 5.37 -18.73 -26.39
N VAL A 320 6.52 -18.22 -25.91
CA VAL A 320 6.61 -16.91 -25.23
C VAL A 320 6.00 -15.80 -26.08
N ASP A 321 6.30 -15.79 -27.39
CA ASP A 321 5.77 -14.77 -28.31
C ASP A 321 4.26 -14.91 -28.54
N ASP A 322 3.70 -16.13 -28.50
CA ASP A 322 2.26 -16.38 -28.60
C ASP A 322 1.55 -15.91 -27.34
N LEU A 323 2.12 -16.20 -26.18
CA LEU A 323 1.61 -15.71 -24.89
C LEU A 323 1.54 -14.18 -24.87
N VAL A 324 2.65 -13.51 -25.16
CA VAL A 324 2.73 -12.04 -25.17
C VAL A 324 1.73 -11.44 -26.17
N ARG A 325 1.63 -11.99 -27.39
CA ARG A 325 0.64 -11.54 -28.38
C ARG A 325 -0.79 -11.73 -27.89
N SER A 326 -1.10 -12.88 -27.32
CA SER A 326 -2.43 -13.19 -26.80
C SER A 326 -2.84 -12.24 -25.68
N VAL A 327 -1.95 -11.97 -24.72
CA VAL A 327 -2.20 -11.03 -23.61
C VAL A 327 -2.40 -9.61 -24.14
N THR A 328 -1.51 -9.15 -25.03
CA THR A 328 -1.58 -7.79 -25.59
C THR A 328 -2.83 -7.59 -26.46
N ALA A 329 -3.22 -8.59 -27.27
CA ALA A 329 -4.40 -8.50 -28.14
C ALA A 329 -5.71 -8.32 -27.39
N ARG A 330 -5.81 -8.81 -26.15
CA ARG A 330 -6.98 -8.61 -25.28
C ARG A 330 -6.86 -7.37 -24.36
N GLY A 331 -5.83 -6.54 -24.56
CA GLY A 331 -5.59 -5.34 -23.74
C GLY A 331 -5.00 -5.65 -22.37
N GLY A 332 -4.46 -6.84 -22.17
CA GLY A 332 -3.84 -7.25 -20.91
C GLY A 332 -2.42 -6.71 -20.75
N VAL A 333 -1.92 -6.79 -19.52
CA VAL A 333 -0.60 -6.29 -19.10
C VAL A 333 0.42 -7.42 -19.08
N VAL A 334 1.51 -7.27 -19.83
CA VAL A 334 2.66 -8.17 -19.79
C VAL A 334 3.65 -7.66 -18.76
N ALA A 335 3.87 -8.42 -17.69
CA ALA A 335 4.97 -8.21 -16.75
C ALA A 335 6.17 -9.07 -17.13
N ALA A 336 7.38 -8.55 -16.96
CA ALA A 336 8.61 -9.31 -17.13
C ALA A 336 9.62 -8.98 -16.02
N THR A 337 10.51 -9.92 -15.77
CA THR A 337 11.66 -9.76 -14.85
C THR A 337 12.86 -10.47 -15.40
N GLY A 338 14.07 -10.17 -14.91
CA GLY A 338 15.29 -10.79 -15.42
C GLY A 338 16.28 -11.16 -14.32
N GLY A 339 17.07 -12.19 -14.61
CA GLY A 339 18.15 -12.60 -13.70
C GLY A 339 18.78 -13.95 -14.05
N CYS A 340 19.84 -14.28 -13.30
CA CYS A 340 20.55 -15.54 -13.48
C CYS A 340 19.81 -16.74 -12.88
N PHE A 341 19.08 -16.56 -11.77
CA PHE A 341 18.35 -17.60 -11.02
C PHE A 341 19.15 -18.90 -10.82
N ASP A 342 20.45 -18.77 -10.56
CA ASP A 342 21.39 -19.89 -10.47
C ASP A 342 21.08 -20.82 -9.26
N LEU A 343 20.72 -20.25 -8.12
CA LEU A 343 20.17 -20.97 -6.96
C LEU A 343 18.86 -20.30 -6.55
N LEU A 344 17.75 -20.95 -6.82
CA LEU A 344 16.44 -20.47 -6.37
C LEU A 344 16.30 -20.60 -4.85
N HIS A 345 15.80 -19.56 -4.23
CA HIS A 345 15.46 -19.51 -2.81
C HIS A 345 14.16 -18.74 -2.59
N ALA A 346 13.59 -18.80 -1.38
CA ALA A 346 12.31 -18.18 -1.06
C ALA A 346 12.23 -16.68 -1.41
N GLY A 347 13.35 -15.95 -1.38
CA GLY A 347 13.40 -14.55 -1.82
C GLY A 347 13.12 -14.40 -3.32
N HIS A 348 13.70 -15.26 -4.17
CA HIS A 348 13.38 -15.26 -5.60
C HIS A 348 11.90 -15.59 -5.85
N VAL A 349 11.34 -16.62 -5.17
CA VAL A 349 9.94 -17.00 -5.32
C VAL A 349 9.01 -15.85 -4.92
N ALA A 350 9.31 -15.16 -3.82
CA ALA A 350 8.54 -14.00 -3.40
C ALA A 350 8.57 -12.85 -4.42
N THR A 351 9.77 -12.56 -4.99
CA THR A 351 9.91 -11.55 -6.04
C THR A 351 9.14 -11.94 -7.31
N LEU A 352 9.20 -13.21 -7.73
CA LEU A 352 8.46 -13.69 -8.90
C LEU A 352 6.95 -13.63 -8.69
N ARG A 353 6.44 -14.03 -7.52
CA ARG A 353 5.02 -13.86 -7.15
C ARG A 353 4.60 -12.39 -7.16
N ALA A 354 5.44 -11.51 -6.64
CA ALA A 354 5.18 -10.08 -6.64
C ALA A 354 5.16 -9.52 -8.08
N ALA A 355 6.11 -9.92 -8.93
CA ALA A 355 6.17 -9.53 -10.34
C ALA A 355 4.93 -10.00 -11.12
N ARG A 356 4.46 -11.26 -10.88
CA ARG A 356 3.26 -11.81 -11.52
C ARG A 356 1.99 -10.99 -11.24
N ARG A 357 1.87 -10.41 -10.07
CA ARG A 357 0.73 -9.55 -9.68
C ARG A 357 0.70 -8.19 -10.41
N LEU A 358 1.77 -7.83 -11.09
CA LEU A 358 1.84 -6.57 -11.86
C LEU A 358 1.29 -6.70 -13.28
N GLY A 359 0.90 -7.91 -13.71
CA GLY A 359 0.39 -8.12 -15.06
C GLY A 359 -0.47 -9.38 -15.17
N ASP A 360 -1.08 -9.54 -16.34
CA ASP A 360 -1.88 -10.72 -16.68
C ASP A 360 -1.02 -11.94 -17.01
N CYS A 361 0.27 -11.74 -17.28
CA CYS A 361 1.28 -12.79 -17.35
C CYS A 361 2.63 -12.30 -16.87
N LEU A 362 3.49 -13.25 -16.45
CA LEU A 362 4.89 -13.02 -16.11
C LEU A 362 5.81 -13.80 -17.03
N VAL A 363 6.69 -13.09 -17.75
CA VAL A 363 7.80 -13.67 -18.52
C VAL A 363 9.10 -13.46 -17.75
N VAL A 364 9.85 -14.53 -17.49
CA VAL A 364 11.17 -14.47 -16.87
C VAL A 364 12.25 -14.47 -17.94
N CYS A 365 13.01 -13.38 -18.07
CA CYS A 365 14.21 -13.31 -18.90
C CYS A 365 15.39 -13.91 -18.15
N LEU A 366 15.86 -15.08 -18.58
CA LEU A 366 16.90 -15.87 -17.94
C LEU A 366 18.22 -15.73 -18.66
N ASN A 367 19.29 -15.31 -17.97
CA ASN A 367 20.64 -15.34 -18.54
C ASN A 367 21.06 -16.77 -18.91
N SER A 368 21.60 -16.96 -20.12
CA SER A 368 22.23 -18.22 -20.53
C SER A 368 23.43 -18.58 -19.67
N ASP A 369 23.94 -19.80 -19.79
CA ASP A 369 25.15 -20.20 -19.06
C ASP A 369 26.36 -19.35 -19.43
N GLU A 370 26.45 -18.98 -20.69
CA GLU A 370 27.54 -18.16 -21.24
C GLU A 370 27.50 -16.73 -20.71
N SER A 371 26.31 -16.13 -20.70
CA SER A 371 26.07 -14.81 -20.10
C SER A 371 26.42 -14.81 -18.60
N VAL A 372 26.00 -15.84 -17.86
CA VAL A 372 26.31 -15.96 -16.42
C VAL A 372 27.83 -16.10 -16.17
N ARG A 373 28.56 -16.87 -17.00
CA ARG A 373 30.03 -17.00 -16.89
C ARG A 373 30.72 -15.67 -17.09
N ARG A 374 30.30 -14.89 -18.08
CA ARG A 374 30.85 -13.55 -18.31
C ARG A 374 30.60 -12.59 -17.14
N LEU A 375 29.40 -12.65 -16.58
CA LEU A 375 28.97 -11.72 -15.51
C LEU A 375 29.49 -12.09 -14.11
N LYS A 376 29.59 -13.40 -13.80
CA LYS A 376 29.87 -13.90 -12.44
C LYS A 376 31.13 -14.76 -12.33
N GLY A 377 31.85 -14.97 -13.42
CA GLY A 377 33.07 -15.75 -13.49
C GLY A 377 32.88 -17.21 -13.88
N PRO A 378 33.99 -17.93 -14.18
CA PRO A 378 33.96 -19.26 -14.83
C PRO A 378 33.38 -20.38 -13.96
N SER A 379 33.28 -20.17 -12.62
CA SER A 379 32.68 -21.14 -11.70
C SER A 379 31.16 -21.05 -11.60
N ARG A 380 30.55 -20.20 -12.42
CA ARG A 380 29.09 -19.99 -12.48
C ARG A 380 28.57 -20.18 -13.92
N PRO A 381 27.29 -20.58 -14.10
CA PRO A 381 26.32 -20.96 -13.07
C PRO A 381 26.62 -22.34 -12.47
N LEU A 382 26.06 -22.63 -11.30
CA LEU A 382 26.10 -23.95 -10.67
C LEU A 382 25.07 -24.90 -11.31
N VAL A 383 23.94 -24.34 -11.76
CA VAL A 383 22.83 -25.07 -12.36
C VAL A 383 22.71 -24.70 -13.85
N PRO A 384 22.77 -25.66 -14.79
CA PRO A 384 22.64 -25.39 -16.22
C PRO A 384 21.34 -24.67 -16.58
N ALA A 385 21.36 -23.86 -17.64
CA ALA A 385 20.19 -23.08 -18.09
C ALA A 385 18.94 -23.95 -18.29
N ALA A 386 19.08 -25.13 -18.89
CA ALA A 386 17.96 -26.05 -19.13
C ALA A 386 17.25 -26.46 -17.82
N ASP A 387 17.99 -26.68 -16.74
CA ASP A 387 17.42 -27.04 -15.45
C ASP A 387 16.84 -25.83 -14.73
N ARG A 388 17.48 -24.65 -14.85
CA ARG A 388 16.96 -23.38 -14.34
C ARG A 388 15.62 -23.02 -14.98
N VAL A 389 15.48 -23.23 -16.29
CA VAL A 389 14.21 -23.06 -17.04
C VAL A 389 13.14 -23.97 -16.45
N ARG A 390 13.41 -25.29 -16.35
CA ARG A 390 12.44 -26.27 -15.80
C ARG A 390 11.96 -25.89 -14.39
N VAL A 391 12.88 -25.44 -13.52
CA VAL A 391 12.52 -25.06 -12.15
C VAL A 391 11.68 -23.78 -12.16
N LEU A 392 11.97 -22.81 -13.02
CA LEU A 392 11.19 -21.59 -13.14
C LEU A 392 9.79 -21.85 -13.71
N GLU A 393 9.69 -22.68 -14.76
CA GLU A 393 8.40 -23.06 -15.40
C GLU A 393 7.51 -23.91 -14.48
N ALA A 394 8.09 -24.60 -13.49
CA ALA A 394 7.35 -25.31 -12.46
C ALA A 394 6.73 -24.39 -11.40
N LEU A 395 7.08 -23.10 -11.38
CA LEU A 395 6.49 -22.14 -10.46
C LEU A 395 5.17 -21.61 -11.04
N GLU A 396 4.09 -21.73 -10.28
CA GLU A 396 2.75 -21.26 -10.64
C GLU A 396 2.73 -19.78 -11.09
N CYS A 397 3.59 -18.96 -10.51
CA CYS A 397 3.68 -17.54 -10.82
C CYS A 397 4.50 -17.19 -12.07
N VAL A 398 5.05 -18.17 -12.82
CA VAL A 398 5.84 -17.95 -14.03
C VAL A 398 5.08 -18.53 -15.23
N ASP A 399 4.67 -17.70 -16.17
CA ASP A 399 3.90 -18.13 -17.33
C ASP A 399 4.79 -18.57 -18.49
N ALA A 400 6.01 -17.99 -18.61
CA ALA A 400 6.98 -18.39 -19.61
C ALA A 400 8.41 -17.94 -19.23
N VAL A 401 9.42 -18.61 -19.80
CA VAL A 401 10.83 -18.27 -19.63
C VAL A 401 11.47 -17.99 -21.00
N LEU A 402 12.11 -16.82 -21.12
CA LEU A 402 12.91 -16.43 -22.30
C LEU A 402 14.40 -16.44 -21.94
N VAL A 403 15.17 -17.36 -22.53
CA VAL A 403 16.63 -17.39 -22.36
C VAL A 403 17.29 -16.39 -23.30
N PHE A 404 18.25 -15.62 -22.80
CA PHE A 404 19.02 -14.65 -23.60
C PHE A 404 20.54 -14.76 -23.31
N ASP A 405 21.34 -14.43 -24.31
CA ASP A 405 22.82 -14.60 -24.26
C ASP A 405 23.58 -13.32 -23.95
N GLU A 406 22.94 -12.16 -24.06
CA GLU A 406 23.56 -10.85 -23.89
C GLU A 406 23.90 -10.60 -22.41
N ASP A 407 24.81 -9.65 -22.15
CA ASP A 407 25.21 -9.27 -20.80
C ASP A 407 24.13 -8.44 -20.08
N THR A 408 23.24 -7.81 -20.85
CA THR A 408 22.10 -7.05 -20.36
C THR A 408 20.81 -7.56 -21.00
N PRO A 409 19.65 -7.45 -20.31
CA PRO A 409 18.37 -7.93 -20.84
C PRO A 409 17.73 -7.01 -21.91
N VAL A 410 18.45 -5.98 -22.39
CA VAL A 410 17.90 -4.93 -23.26
C VAL A 410 17.25 -5.49 -24.52
N GLU A 411 17.90 -6.44 -25.23
CA GLU A 411 17.35 -7.03 -26.45
C GLU A 411 16.16 -7.95 -26.16
N ALA A 412 16.21 -8.71 -25.05
CA ALA A 412 15.08 -9.49 -24.59
C ALA A 412 13.86 -8.60 -24.27
N ILE A 413 14.09 -7.45 -23.63
CA ILE A 413 13.06 -6.46 -23.32
C ILE A 413 12.48 -5.85 -24.61
N ARG A 414 13.33 -5.49 -25.60
CA ARG A 414 12.86 -4.98 -26.90
C ARG A 414 12.00 -5.99 -27.66
N ARG A 415 12.37 -7.28 -27.59
CA ARG A 415 11.60 -8.37 -28.19
C ARG A 415 10.24 -8.56 -27.54
N LEU A 416 10.19 -8.59 -26.21
CA LEU A 416 8.98 -8.83 -25.43
C LEU A 416 8.06 -7.61 -25.37
N ARG A 417 8.64 -6.39 -25.40
CA ARG A 417 7.94 -5.11 -25.18
C ARG A 417 7.01 -5.15 -23.96
N PRO A 418 7.50 -5.53 -22.76
CA PRO A 418 6.65 -5.67 -21.59
C PRO A 418 6.08 -4.30 -21.15
N HIS A 419 4.89 -4.30 -20.59
CA HIS A 419 4.30 -3.11 -20.00
C HIS A 419 4.99 -2.76 -18.67
N VAL A 420 5.43 -3.79 -17.93
CA VAL A 420 6.11 -3.64 -16.64
C VAL A 420 7.36 -4.52 -16.62
N TRP A 421 8.51 -3.91 -16.28
CA TRP A 421 9.76 -4.59 -15.97
C TRP A 421 10.02 -4.54 -14.48
N ALA A 422 9.90 -5.68 -13.81
CA ALA A 422 10.05 -5.78 -12.35
C ALA A 422 11.47 -6.19 -11.99
N LYS A 423 12.10 -5.47 -11.05
CA LYS A 423 13.44 -5.78 -10.54
C LYS A 423 13.41 -5.92 -9.02
N GLY A 424 13.89 -7.04 -8.49
CA GLY A 424 14.00 -7.24 -7.04
C GLY A 424 15.30 -6.61 -6.52
N GLY A 425 15.22 -5.89 -5.39
CA GLY A 425 16.40 -5.32 -4.73
C GLY A 425 16.25 -3.85 -4.32
N ASP A 426 17.34 -3.28 -3.78
CA ASP A 426 17.41 -1.89 -3.30
C ASP A 426 17.59 -0.87 -4.45
N TYR A 427 16.64 -0.84 -5.39
CA TYR A 427 16.63 0.15 -6.47
C TYR A 427 15.73 1.34 -6.19
N ALA A 428 15.17 1.45 -4.98
CA ALA A 428 14.32 2.55 -4.60
C ALA A 428 15.07 3.90 -4.73
N GLY A 429 14.58 4.78 -5.59
CA GLY A 429 15.20 6.09 -5.84
C GLY A 429 16.45 6.09 -6.72
N THR A 430 16.82 4.94 -7.36
CA THR A 430 17.90 4.87 -8.35
C THR A 430 17.37 4.42 -9.70
N ASP A 431 17.92 4.96 -10.79
CA ASP A 431 17.51 4.57 -12.14
C ASP A 431 17.93 3.13 -12.44
N VAL A 432 16.97 2.33 -12.90
CA VAL A 432 17.23 1.03 -13.48
C VAL A 432 17.66 1.23 -14.95
N PRO A 433 18.80 0.70 -15.41
CA PRO A 433 19.31 0.92 -16.76
C PRO A 433 18.30 0.59 -17.87
N GLU A 434 17.40 -0.34 -17.61
CA GLU A 434 16.36 -0.79 -18.54
C GLU A 434 15.21 0.23 -18.73
N SER A 435 15.11 1.25 -17.86
CA SER A 435 14.03 2.25 -17.91
C SER A 435 13.99 3.02 -19.24
N ALA A 436 15.16 3.35 -19.80
CA ALA A 436 15.25 4.08 -21.06
C ALA A 436 14.67 3.29 -22.25
N VAL A 437 14.88 1.98 -22.28
CA VAL A 437 14.35 1.09 -23.33
C VAL A 437 12.83 0.94 -23.21
N LEU A 438 12.33 0.78 -21.99
CA LEU A 438 10.89 0.65 -21.72
C LEU A 438 10.11 1.90 -22.12
N ALA A 439 10.70 3.08 -21.95
CA ALA A 439 10.11 4.36 -22.34
C ALA A 439 9.80 4.45 -23.86
N GLU A 440 10.51 3.69 -24.75
CA GLU A 440 10.28 3.66 -26.20
C GLU A 440 8.83 3.28 -26.56
N TRP A 441 8.11 2.54 -25.73
CA TRP A 441 6.69 2.14 -25.94
C TRP A 441 5.78 2.42 -24.72
N GLY A 442 6.21 3.27 -23.80
CA GLY A 442 5.41 3.64 -22.62
C GLY A 442 5.39 2.61 -21.50
N GLY A 443 6.26 1.60 -21.53
CA GLY A 443 6.49 0.65 -20.45
C GLY A 443 7.19 1.31 -19.25
N GLN A 444 7.18 0.63 -18.10
CA GLN A 444 7.80 1.12 -16.89
C GLN A 444 8.63 0.06 -16.17
N ALA A 445 9.83 0.46 -15.70
CA ALA A 445 10.59 -0.29 -14.73
C ALA A 445 10.05 -0.01 -13.32
N VAL A 446 10.00 -1.05 -12.48
CA VAL A 446 9.60 -0.94 -11.08
C VAL A 446 10.53 -1.76 -10.19
N ALA A 447 10.84 -1.23 -9.01
CA ALA A 447 11.51 -1.98 -7.97
C ALA A 447 10.49 -2.73 -7.11
N LEU A 448 10.78 -4.00 -6.82
CA LEU A 448 10.01 -4.80 -5.87
C LEU A 448 10.74 -4.83 -4.54
N PRO A 449 10.02 -4.71 -3.40
CA PRO A 449 10.61 -4.77 -2.08
C PRO A 449 11.36 -6.09 -1.85
N TYR A 450 12.52 -6.02 -1.19
CA TYR A 450 13.36 -7.19 -0.90
C TYR A 450 12.95 -7.83 0.42
N LEU A 451 12.83 -9.16 0.45
CA LEU A 451 12.70 -9.90 1.72
C LEU A 451 14.06 -9.94 2.42
N ALA A 452 14.22 -9.18 3.50
CA ALA A 452 15.45 -9.08 4.28
C ALA A 452 15.99 -10.46 4.73
N GLY A 453 17.30 -10.63 4.66
CA GLY A 453 18.01 -11.81 5.20
C GLY A 453 18.15 -13.01 4.24
N ARG A 454 17.80 -12.90 2.95
CA ARG A 454 17.86 -14.03 2.00
C ARG A 454 18.55 -13.65 0.69
N SER A 455 19.90 -13.74 0.64
CA SER A 455 20.65 -13.58 -0.60
C SER A 455 21.41 -14.87 -0.96
N THR A 456 21.56 -15.16 -2.27
CA THR A 456 22.37 -16.28 -2.78
C THR A 456 23.79 -16.23 -2.25
N THR A 457 24.36 -15.03 -2.08
CA THR A 457 25.71 -14.82 -1.53
C THR A 457 25.81 -15.27 -0.07
N GLN A 458 24.78 -15.05 0.76
CA GLN A 458 24.74 -15.54 2.14
C GLN A 458 24.60 -17.06 2.19
N LEU A 459 23.76 -17.66 1.34
CA LEU A 459 23.60 -19.13 1.28
C LEU A 459 24.90 -19.81 0.90
N VAL A 460 25.62 -19.31 -0.09
CA VAL A 460 26.94 -19.86 -0.49
C VAL A 460 27.98 -19.69 0.62
N ARG A 461 28.03 -18.52 1.27
CA ARG A 461 28.95 -18.30 2.43
C ARG A 461 28.64 -19.23 3.60
N THR A 462 27.38 -19.53 3.88
CA THR A 462 27.01 -20.46 4.95
C THR A 462 27.39 -21.89 4.60
N ALA A 463 27.13 -22.34 3.36
CA ALA A 463 27.50 -23.66 2.88
C ALA A 463 29.03 -23.91 2.91
N THR A 464 29.84 -22.90 2.49
CA THR A 464 31.31 -22.99 2.54
C THR A 464 31.87 -22.95 3.95
N ARG A 465 31.19 -22.34 4.91
CA ARG A 465 31.61 -22.37 6.34
C ARG A 465 31.38 -23.73 6.99
N THR A 466 30.35 -24.47 6.61
CA THR A 466 30.02 -25.79 7.17
C THR A 466 30.98 -26.89 6.71
N THR A 467 31.66 -26.73 5.56
CA THR A 467 32.66 -27.69 5.05
C THR A 467 34.05 -27.53 5.65
N ASN A 468 34.33 -26.47 6.43
CA ASN A 468 35.61 -26.21 7.07
C ASN A 468 35.68 -26.57 8.57
N HIS A 469 34.81 -27.44 9.07
CA HIS A 469 34.98 -28.04 10.38
C HIS A 469 35.78 -29.33 10.23
N PRO A 470 37.03 -29.44 10.73
CA PRO A 470 37.77 -30.67 10.71
C PRO A 470 37.09 -31.69 11.66
N HIS A 471 36.78 -32.84 11.13
CA HIS A 471 36.38 -34.00 11.89
C HIS A 471 37.52 -34.35 12.85
N HIS A 472 37.36 -34.12 14.17
CA HIS A 472 38.18 -34.72 15.19
C HIS A 472 37.69 -36.16 15.41
N PRO A 473 38.47 -37.21 15.19
CA PRO A 473 38.12 -38.56 15.59
C PRO A 473 38.27 -38.67 17.13
N GLU A 474 37.15 -38.93 17.78
CA GLU A 474 37.19 -39.37 19.20
C GLU A 474 38.01 -40.63 19.32
N LYS A 475 39.10 -40.59 20.11
CA LYS A 475 39.83 -41.74 20.54
C LYS A 475 39.02 -42.47 21.62
N GLU A 476 38.44 -43.59 21.25
CA GLU A 476 38.06 -44.64 22.22
C GLU A 476 39.30 -45.01 23.06
N THR A 477 39.25 -44.74 24.37
CA THR A 477 40.16 -45.31 25.34
C THR A 477 39.39 -46.32 26.14
N MET A 478 39.65 -47.59 25.82
CA MET A 478 39.33 -48.73 26.71
C MET A 478 40.05 -48.57 28.02
N ARG A 479 39.35 -48.56 29.14
CA ARG A 479 39.61 -49.37 30.35
C ARG A 479 38.39 -49.40 31.27
#